data_e94e1a3bd9ec1047cf40070617be2e25
#
_entry.id   e94e1a3bd9ec1047cf40070617be2e25
#
_cell.length_a   1.000
_cell.length_b   1.000
_cell.length_c   1.000
_cell.angle_alpha   90.00
_cell.angle_beta   90.00
_cell.angle_gamma   90.00
#
_symmetry.space_group_name_H-M   'P 1'
#
loop_
_entity.id
_entity.type
_entity.pdbx_description
1 polymer ?
#
loop_
_entity_poly.entity_id
_entity_poly.type
_entity_poly.pdbx_seq_one_letter_code
_entity_poly.pdbx_strand_id
1 'polypeptide(L)'
;MKFDHHYPYTSTRLPLFARNIVSTSHPLAAQAGLRMMLKGGNAVDAAIAAAAVITMTEPVSCGLGSDAFAIVWDGQKLQGLNASGPAPATWTLDYFHRKYGADAPNPPKRGIDSVTVPGAVAGWVALSDRFGKLPFADLLEPAIDIAERGYLVPVVVQQKWAAATPELRSQPGFAESFLPWGRAPEVGELFRFKNAARGLRAIAKSKGQALYGGEIAEAIERFSKEHGGSITAKDLAAYQPEWVKPIAQDYRGYTLHEIPPNGQGIAALIALGILSNFDLASHKVDGVDSQHLQIEAMKLAFADVYRYVAEPRDMQVTPEQMLDPAYLASRAKLIDLKKAQDFKAGNPVKGGTIYLTAADENGMMISFIQSNFMGFGSGVVEPTYGISLQNRGHGFSTDLHGLNSANLVAPGKRPFQTIIPAFLTQNGQPVMSYGVMGANMQPQGHMQTLVRMLDYQQNPQAACDAPRWRYNTGLNINVEAAMNPETVQGLAARGHQMDIINDSYQDFGAGQFIWRMGDPGVEGYMAASDPRRDGQAVGF
;
A
#
# COMPACT_ATOMS: atom_id res chain seq x y z
N MET A 1 -17.59 -18.21 27.63
CA MET A 1 -18.48 -17.18 27.04
C MET A 1 -17.87 -16.80 25.70
N LYS A 2 -18.66 -16.75 24.63
CA LYS A 2 -18.21 -16.32 23.30
C LYS A 2 -18.77 -14.91 23.08
N PHE A 3 -17.90 -13.90 22.92
CA PHE A 3 -18.33 -12.53 22.71
C PHE A 3 -18.77 -12.32 21.24
N ASP A 4 -19.77 -11.48 21.03
CA ASP A 4 -20.09 -10.93 19.72
C ASP A 4 -19.07 -9.80 19.42
N HIS A 5 -18.45 -9.86 18.25
CA HIS A 5 -17.51 -8.84 17.78
C HIS A 5 -18.14 -7.80 16.85
N HIS A 6 -19.48 -7.74 16.80
CA HIS A 6 -20.20 -6.64 16.19
C HIS A 6 -20.16 -5.41 17.11
N TYR A 7 -19.80 -4.25 16.54
CA TYR A 7 -19.69 -2.98 17.28
C TYR A 7 -20.90 -2.09 16.97
N PRO A 8 -21.95 -2.08 17.82
CA PRO A 8 -23.17 -1.33 17.57
C PRO A 8 -23.04 0.18 17.80
N TYR A 9 -21.92 0.62 18.41
CA TYR A 9 -21.67 2.03 18.70
C TYR A 9 -20.50 2.56 17.89
N THR A 10 -20.63 3.81 17.44
CA THR A 10 -19.52 4.51 16.78
C THR A 10 -18.38 4.75 17.78
N SER A 11 -17.17 4.32 17.42
CA SER A 11 -15.96 4.61 18.20
C SER A 11 -15.25 5.82 17.60
N THR A 12 -14.91 6.80 18.44
CA THR A 12 -14.14 7.99 18.06
C THR A 12 -12.71 7.85 18.58
N ARG A 13 -11.73 7.95 17.69
CA ARG A 13 -10.32 8.07 18.05
C ARG A 13 -9.93 9.55 18.12
N LEU A 14 -9.08 9.89 19.07
CA LEU A 14 -8.44 11.22 19.13
C LEU A 14 -7.04 11.13 18.55
N PRO A 15 -6.52 12.23 17.96
CA PRO A 15 -5.13 12.27 17.51
C PRO A 15 -4.17 12.14 18.70
N LEU A 16 -3.05 11.46 18.46
CA LEU A 16 -1.97 11.32 19.42
C LEU A 16 -0.93 12.43 19.20
N PHE A 17 -0.44 13.03 20.27
CA PHE A 17 0.64 14.03 20.23
C PHE A 17 1.89 13.46 20.91
N ALA A 18 3.03 13.48 20.22
CA ALA A 18 4.31 13.01 20.76
C ALA A 18 5.49 13.56 19.93
N ARG A 19 6.72 13.48 20.49
CA ARG A 19 7.93 13.85 19.77
C ARG A 19 8.52 12.68 18.98
N ASN A 20 8.30 11.47 19.44
CA ASN A 20 8.66 10.22 18.77
C ASN A 20 7.39 9.41 18.54
N ILE A 21 7.09 9.03 17.29
CA ILE A 21 5.76 8.53 16.96
C ILE A 21 5.81 7.49 15.84
N VAL A 22 4.97 6.46 15.96
CA VAL A 22 4.74 5.42 14.94
C VAL A 22 3.24 5.20 14.78
N SER A 23 2.75 5.14 13.54
CA SER A 23 1.36 4.84 13.23
C SER A 23 1.26 3.77 12.15
N THR A 24 0.51 2.68 12.42
CA THR A 24 0.30 1.57 11.48
C THR A 24 -0.98 0.79 11.78
N SER A 25 -1.31 -0.17 10.91
CA SER A 25 -2.56 -0.94 10.95
C SER A 25 -2.64 -2.03 12.02
N HIS A 26 -1.55 -2.29 12.78
CA HIS A 26 -1.55 -3.27 13.87
C HIS A 26 -0.81 -2.75 15.12
N PRO A 27 -1.39 -2.84 16.35
CA PRO A 27 -0.78 -2.27 17.56
C PRO A 27 0.59 -2.87 17.90
N LEU A 28 0.78 -4.19 17.73
CA LEU A 28 2.08 -4.84 18.00
C LEU A 28 3.19 -4.33 17.06
N ALA A 29 2.86 -4.00 15.82
CA ALA A 29 3.81 -3.42 14.87
C ALA A 29 4.17 -1.98 15.27
N ALA A 30 3.19 -1.16 15.66
CA ALA A 30 3.44 0.19 16.16
C ALA A 30 4.34 0.17 17.41
N GLN A 31 4.07 -0.72 18.35
CA GLN A 31 4.88 -0.93 19.56
C GLN A 31 6.30 -1.40 19.26
N ALA A 32 6.49 -2.28 18.26
CA ALA A 32 7.82 -2.71 17.84
C ALA A 32 8.66 -1.54 17.32
N GLY A 33 8.07 -0.67 16.48
CA GLY A 33 8.73 0.56 16.03
C GLY A 33 9.08 1.49 17.19
N LEU A 34 8.14 1.74 18.10
CA LEU A 34 8.37 2.56 19.29
C LEU A 34 9.51 2.01 20.17
N ARG A 35 9.56 0.67 20.33
CA ARG A 35 10.63 -0.01 21.07
C ARG A 35 12.01 0.27 20.47
N MET A 36 12.14 0.37 19.14
CA MET A 36 13.41 0.72 18.49
C MET A 36 13.80 2.18 18.79
N MET A 37 12.85 3.12 18.76
CA MET A 37 13.14 4.51 19.16
C MET A 37 13.58 4.60 20.63
N LEU A 38 12.93 3.90 21.54
CA LEU A 38 13.33 3.81 22.96
C LEU A 38 14.71 3.20 23.18
N LYS A 39 15.18 2.34 22.26
CA LYS A 39 16.56 1.81 22.24
C LYS A 39 17.59 2.78 21.62
N GLY A 40 17.20 3.99 21.23
CA GLY A 40 18.07 5.00 20.61
C GLY A 40 18.10 4.95 19.09
N GLY A 41 17.24 4.16 18.45
CA GLY A 41 17.02 4.15 17.01
C GLY A 41 16.30 5.40 16.53
N ASN A 42 16.19 5.55 15.22
CA ASN A 42 15.50 6.65 14.54
C ASN A 42 14.19 6.21 13.89
N ALA A 43 13.52 7.11 13.17
CA ALA A 43 12.27 6.84 12.47
C ALA A 43 12.38 5.69 11.44
N VAL A 44 13.53 5.53 10.79
CA VAL A 44 13.76 4.45 9.82
C VAL A 44 13.92 3.10 10.52
N ASP A 45 14.67 3.03 11.63
CA ASP A 45 14.77 1.81 12.45
C ASP A 45 13.39 1.36 12.95
N ALA A 46 12.57 2.33 13.40
CA ALA A 46 11.21 2.08 13.84
C ALA A 46 10.32 1.54 12.70
N ALA A 47 10.43 2.12 11.51
CA ALA A 47 9.67 1.69 10.35
C ALA A 47 10.01 0.26 9.91
N ILE A 48 11.31 -0.10 9.91
CA ILE A 48 11.75 -1.46 9.57
C ILE A 48 11.26 -2.49 10.58
N ALA A 49 11.38 -2.20 11.88
CA ALA A 49 10.90 -3.11 12.93
C ALA A 49 9.38 -3.30 12.86
N ALA A 50 8.62 -2.22 12.63
CA ALA A 50 7.18 -2.28 12.43
C ALA A 50 6.83 -3.08 11.16
N ALA A 51 7.55 -2.86 10.04
CA ALA A 51 7.37 -3.58 8.79
C ALA A 51 7.65 -5.09 8.93
N ALA A 52 8.69 -5.47 9.68
CA ALA A 52 9.00 -6.87 9.96
C ALA A 52 7.90 -7.52 10.82
N VAL A 53 7.46 -6.87 11.90
CA VAL A 53 6.39 -7.39 12.79
C VAL A 53 5.07 -7.54 12.04
N ILE A 54 4.71 -6.60 11.19
CA ILE A 54 3.41 -6.63 10.51
C ILE A 54 3.32 -7.75 9.48
N THR A 55 4.45 -8.26 8.94
CA THR A 55 4.45 -9.48 8.11
C THR A 55 3.96 -10.72 8.88
N MET A 56 4.10 -10.71 10.20
CA MET A 56 3.65 -11.80 11.08
C MET A 56 2.23 -11.57 11.58
N THR A 57 1.87 -10.32 11.90
CA THR A 57 0.61 -9.99 12.57
C THR A 57 -0.52 -9.63 11.60
N GLU A 58 -0.21 -9.28 10.35
CA GLU A 58 -1.18 -9.03 9.28
C GLU A 58 -0.80 -9.77 7.99
N PRO A 59 -0.67 -11.13 8.02
CA PRO A 59 -0.24 -11.91 6.87
C PRO A 59 -1.23 -11.85 5.69
N VAL A 60 -2.45 -11.43 5.95
CA VAL A 60 -3.48 -11.14 4.94
C VAL A 60 -3.09 -10.02 3.99
N SER A 61 -2.19 -9.13 4.38
CA SER A 61 -1.85 -7.91 3.64
C SER A 61 -0.41 -7.88 3.14
N CYS A 62 0.52 -8.48 3.87
CA CYS A 62 1.94 -8.52 3.54
C CYS A 62 2.64 -9.76 4.09
N GLY A 63 3.88 -10.01 3.65
CA GLY A 63 4.73 -11.12 4.08
C GLY A 63 6.19 -10.85 3.77
N LEU A 64 7.08 -11.79 4.10
CA LEU A 64 8.52 -11.67 3.80
C LEU A 64 8.80 -11.62 2.28
N GLY A 65 7.90 -12.17 1.47
CA GLY A 65 7.94 -12.12 0.01
C GLY A 65 7.13 -10.98 -0.62
N SER A 66 6.94 -9.86 0.08
CA SER A 66 6.26 -8.64 -0.41
C SER A 66 7.16 -7.73 -1.25
N ASP A 67 6.54 -6.70 -1.84
CA ASP A 67 7.21 -5.49 -2.33
C ASP A 67 7.04 -4.34 -1.32
N ALA A 68 7.91 -3.32 -1.41
CA ALA A 68 7.83 -2.12 -0.59
C ALA A 68 8.22 -0.85 -1.34
N PHE A 69 7.64 0.28 -0.94
CA PHE A 69 8.08 1.63 -1.32
C PHE A 69 8.23 2.49 -0.07
N ALA A 70 9.13 3.47 -0.14
CA ALA A 70 9.30 4.45 0.93
C ALA A 70 9.60 5.86 0.40
N ILE A 71 9.18 6.87 1.14
CA ILE A 71 9.69 8.24 1.03
C ILE A 71 10.21 8.65 2.40
N VAL A 72 11.47 9.05 2.44
CA VAL A 72 12.18 9.46 3.66
C VAL A 72 12.55 10.94 3.57
N TRP A 73 12.19 11.70 4.58
CA TRP A 73 12.80 12.99 4.88
C TRP A 73 13.97 12.75 5.83
N ASP A 74 15.18 12.99 5.35
CA ASP A 74 16.43 12.69 6.07
C ASP A 74 16.94 13.85 6.96
N GLY A 75 16.11 14.89 7.13
CA GLY A 75 16.47 16.14 7.80
C GLY A 75 16.85 17.27 6.84
N GLN A 76 17.10 16.95 5.56
CA GLN A 76 17.51 17.94 4.54
C GLN A 76 16.67 17.86 3.27
N LYS A 77 16.33 16.64 2.80
CA LYS A 77 15.62 16.40 1.54
C LYS A 77 14.81 15.13 1.57
N LEU A 78 13.87 15.04 0.63
CA LEU A 78 13.11 13.82 0.37
C LEU A 78 13.92 12.85 -0.50
N GLN A 79 13.88 11.58 -0.14
CA GLN A 79 14.46 10.47 -0.89
C GLN A 79 13.44 9.36 -1.03
N GLY A 80 13.19 8.91 -2.26
CA GLY A 80 12.28 7.82 -2.57
C GLY A 80 13.02 6.49 -2.73
N LEU A 81 12.41 5.40 -2.30
CA LEU A 81 12.88 4.04 -2.52
C LEU A 81 11.81 3.23 -3.22
N ASN A 82 12.13 2.68 -4.39
CA ASN A 82 11.33 1.69 -5.10
C ASN A 82 11.94 0.31 -4.86
N ALA A 83 11.29 -0.48 -4.03
CA ALA A 83 11.64 -1.87 -3.79
C ALA A 83 10.52 -2.81 -4.29
N SER A 84 10.09 -2.61 -5.55
CA SER A 84 9.29 -3.56 -6.32
C SER A 84 10.16 -4.43 -7.20
N GLY A 85 9.86 -5.72 -7.26
CA GLY A 85 10.67 -6.66 -8.01
C GLY A 85 10.23 -6.86 -9.45
N PRO A 86 11.18 -7.21 -10.33
CA PRO A 86 10.91 -7.49 -11.73
C PRO A 86 10.35 -8.89 -11.97
N ALA A 87 9.82 -9.10 -13.16
CA ALA A 87 9.47 -10.39 -13.70
C ALA A 87 10.71 -11.31 -13.81
N PRO A 88 10.59 -12.62 -13.53
CA PRO A 88 11.64 -13.61 -13.81
C PRO A 88 12.14 -13.56 -15.25
N ALA A 89 13.39 -13.91 -15.48
CA ALA A 89 14.04 -13.87 -16.80
C ALA A 89 13.35 -14.72 -17.88
N THR A 90 12.56 -15.69 -17.48
CA THR A 90 11.81 -16.58 -18.38
C THR A 90 10.42 -16.05 -18.77
N TRP A 91 9.93 -14.98 -18.13
CA TRP A 91 8.58 -14.47 -18.35
C TRP A 91 8.48 -13.67 -19.65
N THR A 92 8.14 -14.36 -20.73
CA THR A 92 7.78 -13.75 -22.00
C THR A 92 6.27 -13.82 -22.22
N LEU A 93 5.74 -13.02 -23.14
CA LEU A 93 4.35 -13.12 -23.56
C LEU A 93 4.01 -14.52 -24.04
N ASP A 94 4.90 -15.12 -24.86
CA ASP A 94 4.77 -16.47 -25.39
C ASP A 94 4.75 -17.56 -24.26
N TYR A 95 5.51 -17.36 -23.15
CA TYR A 95 5.42 -18.23 -21.99
C TYR A 95 3.99 -18.30 -21.43
N PHE A 96 3.38 -17.13 -21.23
CA PHE A 96 2.01 -17.06 -20.69
C PHE A 96 0.96 -17.55 -21.68
N HIS A 97 1.05 -17.19 -22.96
CA HIS A 97 0.12 -17.63 -23.98
C HIS A 97 0.12 -19.14 -24.15
N ARG A 98 1.28 -19.79 -24.13
CA ARG A 98 1.38 -21.27 -24.21
C ARG A 98 0.80 -21.96 -22.96
N LYS A 99 0.95 -21.37 -21.79
CA LYS A 99 0.57 -22.00 -20.53
C LYS A 99 -0.89 -21.72 -20.13
N TYR A 100 -1.40 -20.54 -20.42
CA TYR A 100 -2.71 -20.05 -19.96
C TYR A 100 -3.69 -19.70 -21.09
N GLY A 101 -3.24 -19.73 -22.34
CA GLY A 101 -4.03 -19.34 -23.51
C GLY A 101 -3.78 -17.90 -23.96
N ALA A 102 -3.92 -17.66 -25.26
CA ALA A 102 -3.69 -16.33 -25.86
C ALA A 102 -4.74 -15.28 -25.44
N ASP A 103 -5.92 -15.73 -25.03
CA ASP A 103 -7.03 -14.85 -24.61
C ASP A 103 -6.96 -14.47 -23.11
N ALA A 104 -6.00 -15.02 -22.34
CA ALA A 104 -5.83 -14.63 -20.94
C ALA A 104 -5.28 -13.19 -20.88
N PRO A 105 -6.00 -12.22 -20.28
CA PRO A 105 -5.61 -10.81 -20.33
C PRO A 105 -4.45 -10.44 -19.41
N ASN A 106 -4.15 -11.30 -18.43
CA ASN A 106 -3.12 -11.09 -17.40
C ASN A 106 -2.49 -12.43 -17.01
N PRO A 107 -1.28 -12.44 -16.41
CA PRO A 107 -0.78 -13.57 -15.64
C PRO A 107 -1.80 -14.02 -14.58
N PRO A 108 -1.76 -15.27 -14.10
CA PRO A 108 -2.74 -15.78 -13.15
C PRO A 108 -2.79 -14.94 -11.88
N LYS A 109 -3.99 -14.82 -11.30
CA LYS A 109 -4.22 -14.09 -10.05
C LYS A 109 -3.53 -14.74 -8.85
N ARG A 110 -3.46 -16.09 -8.83
CA ARG A 110 -2.92 -16.91 -7.74
C ARG A 110 -1.92 -17.93 -8.29
N GLY A 111 -1.14 -18.49 -7.39
CA GLY A 111 -0.14 -19.51 -7.74
C GLY A 111 1.22 -18.92 -8.08
N ILE A 112 2.17 -19.80 -8.37
CA ILE A 112 3.59 -19.44 -8.50
C ILE A 112 3.87 -18.49 -9.68
N ASP A 113 3.13 -18.56 -10.78
CA ASP A 113 3.30 -17.68 -11.95
C ASP A 113 2.63 -16.30 -11.79
N SER A 114 2.20 -15.98 -10.60
CA SER A 114 1.85 -14.60 -10.23
C SER A 114 2.96 -13.88 -9.46
N VAL A 115 4.05 -14.58 -9.11
CA VAL A 115 5.12 -14.09 -8.23
C VAL A 115 6.23 -13.44 -9.04
N THR A 116 6.45 -12.14 -8.86
CA THR A 116 7.68 -11.44 -9.28
C THR A 116 8.73 -11.53 -8.18
N VAL A 117 9.96 -11.08 -8.44
CA VAL A 117 11.03 -11.08 -7.43
C VAL A 117 10.59 -10.26 -6.21
N PRO A 118 10.59 -10.80 -4.98
CA PRO A 118 10.21 -10.07 -3.78
C PRO A 118 11.19 -8.94 -3.46
N GLY A 119 10.70 -7.72 -3.20
CA GLY A 119 11.57 -6.56 -2.98
C GLY A 119 11.66 -6.05 -1.54
N ALA A 120 10.68 -6.34 -0.69
CA ALA A 120 10.54 -5.69 0.62
C ALA A 120 11.76 -5.83 1.53
N VAL A 121 12.33 -7.03 1.66
CA VAL A 121 13.51 -7.27 2.51
C VAL A 121 14.74 -6.51 2.01
N ALA A 122 14.96 -6.44 0.69
CA ALA A 122 16.05 -5.61 0.13
C ALA A 122 15.80 -4.12 0.40
N GLY A 123 14.53 -3.68 0.38
CA GLY A 123 14.14 -2.33 0.77
C GLY A 123 14.47 -2.04 2.23
N TRP A 124 14.20 -2.96 3.16
CA TRP A 124 14.57 -2.81 4.57
C TRP A 124 16.09 -2.67 4.74
N VAL A 125 16.85 -3.51 4.05
CA VAL A 125 18.33 -3.45 4.08
C VAL A 125 18.84 -2.12 3.54
N ALA A 126 18.34 -1.67 2.38
CA ALA A 126 18.74 -0.40 1.77
C ALA A 126 18.41 0.81 2.67
N LEU A 127 17.27 0.80 3.35
CA LEU A 127 16.88 1.83 4.34
C LEU A 127 17.80 1.80 5.56
N SER A 128 18.06 0.61 6.12
CA SER A 128 18.96 0.44 7.27
C SER A 128 20.39 0.85 6.96
N ASP A 129 20.93 0.49 5.78
CA ASP A 129 22.28 0.84 5.37
C ASP A 129 22.48 2.34 5.21
N ARG A 130 21.46 3.04 4.74
CA ARG A 130 21.56 4.46 4.42
C ARG A 130 21.23 5.37 5.60
N PHE A 131 20.27 5.00 6.43
CA PHE A 131 19.69 5.86 7.47
C PHE A 131 19.65 5.24 8.86
N GLY A 132 19.77 3.91 8.99
CA GLY A 132 19.62 3.21 10.26
C GLY A 132 20.70 3.60 11.27
N LYS A 133 20.32 3.58 12.56
CA LYS A 133 21.22 3.76 13.70
C LYS A 133 21.49 2.48 14.45
N LEU A 134 20.49 1.57 14.49
CA LEU A 134 20.60 0.29 15.19
C LEU A 134 21.12 -0.80 14.25
N PRO A 135 21.75 -1.86 14.80
CA PRO A 135 22.08 -3.04 14.01
C PRO A 135 20.84 -3.63 13.33
N PHE A 136 20.91 -3.97 12.06
CA PHE A 136 19.79 -4.52 11.30
C PHE A 136 19.13 -5.74 11.96
N ALA A 137 19.96 -6.61 12.56
CA ALA A 137 19.46 -7.80 13.24
C ALA A 137 18.53 -7.46 14.43
N ASP A 138 18.84 -6.39 15.17
CA ASP A 138 18.06 -5.97 16.34
C ASP A 138 16.65 -5.49 15.92
N LEU A 139 16.52 -4.96 14.71
CA LEU A 139 15.24 -4.49 14.15
C LEU A 139 14.26 -5.65 13.88
N LEU A 140 14.80 -6.86 13.64
CA LEU A 140 13.99 -8.05 13.35
C LEU A 140 13.66 -8.87 14.60
N GLU A 141 14.30 -8.62 15.75
CA GLU A 141 14.04 -9.34 17.01
C GLU A 141 12.56 -9.38 17.41
N PRO A 142 11.79 -8.26 17.37
CA PRO A 142 10.38 -8.30 17.75
C PRO A 142 9.53 -9.20 16.83
N ALA A 143 9.85 -9.24 15.54
CA ALA A 143 9.15 -10.09 14.59
C ALA A 143 9.48 -11.58 14.80
N ILE A 144 10.74 -11.90 15.10
CA ILE A 144 11.19 -13.25 15.44
C ILE A 144 10.46 -13.74 16.69
N ASP A 145 10.41 -12.92 17.74
CA ASP A 145 9.73 -13.26 19.01
C ASP A 145 8.24 -13.54 18.79
N ILE A 146 7.54 -12.69 18.02
CA ILE A 146 6.12 -12.87 17.67
C ILE A 146 5.91 -14.13 16.84
N ALA A 147 6.77 -14.39 15.85
CA ALA A 147 6.65 -15.59 15.02
C ALA A 147 6.79 -16.89 15.83
N GLU A 148 7.63 -16.90 16.88
CA GLU A 148 7.85 -18.05 17.76
C GLU A 148 6.81 -18.21 18.85
N ARG A 149 6.56 -17.13 19.61
CA ARG A 149 5.65 -17.15 20.75
C ARG A 149 4.20 -17.04 20.32
N GLY A 150 3.95 -16.41 19.18
CA GLY A 150 2.62 -16.16 18.64
C GLY A 150 2.03 -14.82 19.09
N TYR A 151 0.92 -14.49 18.48
CA TYR A 151 0.09 -13.34 18.83
C TYR A 151 -1.39 -13.74 18.81
N LEU A 152 -2.23 -13.00 19.52
CA LEU A 152 -3.67 -13.18 19.50
C LEU A 152 -4.26 -12.48 18.28
N VAL A 153 -4.96 -13.22 17.43
CA VAL A 153 -5.47 -12.71 16.15
C VAL A 153 -6.59 -11.69 16.38
N PRO A 154 -6.47 -10.45 15.89
CA PRO A 154 -7.49 -9.42 16.07
C PRO A 154 -8.63 -9.53 15.06
N VAL A 155 -9.68 -8.73 15.27
CA VAL A 155 -10.97 -8.84 14.59
C VAL A 155 -10.86 -8.66 13.07
N VAL A 156 -10.26 -7.55 12.60
CA VAL A 156 -10.21 -7.24 11.16
C VAL A 156 -9.30 -8.19 10.40
N VAL A 157 -8.15 -8.56 10.99
CA VAL A 157 -7.25 -9.57 10.42
C VAL A 157 -7.96 -10.92 10.28
N GLN A 158 -8.69 -11.34 11.33
CA GLN A 158 -9.45 -12.60 11.30
C GLN A 158 -10.49 -12.64 10.20
N GLN A 159 -11.30 -11.58 10.06
CA GLN A 159 -12.35 -11.52 9.03
C GLN A 159 -11.77 -11.67 7.62
N LYS A 160 -10.68 -10.96 7.33
CA LYS A 160 -9.98 -11.06 6.04
C LYS A 160 -9.35 -12.43 5.81
N TRP A 161 -8.80 -13.02 6.86
CA TRP A 161 -8.21 -14.36 6.80
C TRP A 161 -9.27 -15.41 6.47
N ALA A 162 -10.37 -15.41 7.21
CA ALA A 162 -11.48 -16.32 6.96
C ALA A 162 -12.06 -16.16 5.55
N ALA A 163 -12.25 -14.93 5.09
CA ALA A 163 -12.77 -14.64 3.75
C ALA A 163 -11.83 -15.12 2.61
N ALA A 164 -10.51 -15.08 2.81
CA ALA A 164 -9.54 -15.53 1.81
C ALA A 164 -9.32 -17.05 1.78
N THR A 165 -9.60 -17.75 2.88
CA THR A 165 -9.31 -19.18 3.04
C THR A 165 -9.92 -20.08 1.97
N PRO A 166 -11.21 -19.94 1.54
CA PRO A 166 -11.80 -20.81 0.51
C PRO A 166 -11.04 -20.76 -0.83
N GLU A 167 -10.58 -19.58 -1.24
CA GLU A 167 -9.83 -19.40 -2.50
C GLU A 167 -8.40 -19.96 -2.41
N LEU A 168 -7.76 -19.85 -1.23
CA LEU A 168 -6.32 -20.04 -1.10
C LEU A 168 -5.88 -21.36 -0.49
N ARG A 169 -6.77 -22.11 0.16
CA ARG A 169 -6.42 -23.33 0.90
C ARG A 169 -5.71 -24.41 0.07
N SER A 170 -5.95 -24.43 -1.25
CA SER A 170 -5.32 -25.37 -2.19
C SER A 170 -3.99 -24.88 -2.76
N GLN A 171 -3.61 -23.62 -2.47
CA GLN A 171 -2.33 -23.10 -2.95
C GLN A 171 -1.15 -23.75 -2.20
N PRO A 172 -0.01 -23.98 -2.88
CA PRO A 172 1.16 -24.64 -2.29
C PRO A 172 1.64 -23.95 -1.01
N GLY A 173 1.75 -24.72 0.08
CA GLY A 173 2.22 -24.26 1.39
C GLY A 173 1.23 -23.41 2.20
N PHE A 174 0.07 -23.00 1.62
CA PHE A 174 -0.88 -22.11 2.31
C PHE A 174 -1.51 -22.78 3.53
N ALA A 175 -2.12 -23.95 3.34
CA ALA A 175 -2.81 -24.63 4.42
C ALA A 175 -1.85 -25.03 5.56
N GLU A 176 -0.65 -25.49 5.24
CA GLU A 176 0.39 -25.82 6.21
C GLU A 176 0.80 -24.60 7.05
N SER A 177 0.93 -23.42 6.41
CA SER A 177 1.44 -22.21 7.05
C SER A 177 0.36 -21.42 7.79
N PHE A 178 -0.84 -21.33 7.22
CA PHE A 178 -1.88 -20.40 7.68
C PHE A 178 -3.17 -21.03 8.20
N LEU A 179 -3.31 -22.35 8.12
CA LEU A 179 -4.50 -23.07 8.60
C LEU A 179 -4.13 -24.18 9.59
N PRO A 180 -3.50 -23.86 10.75
CA PRO A 180 -2.97 -24.87 11.68
C PRO A 180 -4.04 -25.81 12.25
N TRP A 181 -5.31 -25.41 12.19
CA TRP A 181 -6.46 -26.25 12.60
C TRP A 181 -7.33 -26.65 11.42
N GLY A 182 -6.81 -26.59 10.19
CA GLY A 182 -7.58 -26.81 8.94
C GLY A 182 -8.54 -25.67 8.60
N ARG A 183 -8.52 -24.56 9.35
CA ARG A 183 -9.31 -23.35 9.20
C ARG A 183 -8.50 -22.10 9.52
N ALA A 184 -9.03 -20.94 9.15
CA ALA A 184 -8.51 -19.67 9.65
C ALA A 184 -8.60 -19.63 11.20
N PRO A 185 -7.66 -18.95 11.89
CA PRO A 185 -7.77 -18.74 13.33
C PRO A 185 -9.04 -17.96 13.67
N GLU A 186 -9.58 -18.16 14.87
CA GLU A 186 -10.66 -17.34 15.43
C GLU A 186 -10.10 -16.07 16.08
N VAL A 187 -10.96 -15.08 16.33
CA VAL A 187 -10.59 -13.87 17.08
C VAL A 187 -10.09 -14.27 18.47
N GLY A 188 -8.92 -13.76 18.84
CA GLY A 188 -8.28 -14.07 20.11
C GLY A 188 -7.55 -15.42 20.17
N GLU A 189 -7.54 -16.21 19.09
CA GLU A 189 -6.71 -17.43 19.03
C GLU A 189 -5.24 -17.10 18.88
N LEU A 190 -4.39 -17.90 19.53
CA LEU A 190 -2.94 -17.75 19.48
C LEU A 190 -2.39 -18.37 18.18
N PHE A 191 -1.98 -17.54 17.24
CA PHE A 191 -1.31 -17.97 16.01
C PHE A 191 0.21 -17.86 16.14
N ARG A 192 0.93 -18.89 15.68
CA ARG A 192 2.39 -18.95 15.60
C ARG A 192 2.83 -19.26 14.17
N PHE A 193 3.90 -18.60 13.72
CA PHE A 193 4.48 -18.85 12.40
C PHE A 193 5.96 -19.24 12.52
N LYS A 194 6.24 -20.37 13.15
CA LYS A 194 7.60 -20.83 13.52
C LYS A 194 8.57 -20.92 12.32
N ASN A 195 8.09 -21.32 11.14
CA ASN A 195 8.94 -21.39 9.97
C ASN A 195 9.38 -20.01 9.49
N ALA A 196 8.50 -18.98 9.58
CA ALA A 196 8.89 -17.61 9.33
C ALA A 196 9.91 -17.06 10.35
N ALA A 197 9.89 -17.53 11.59
CA ALA A 197 10.95 -17.20 12.57
C ALA A 197 12.33 -17.69 12.10
N ARG A 198 12.40 -18.88 11.46
CA ARG A 198 13.63 -19.38 10.83
C ARG A 198 14.07 -18.48 9.69
N GLY A 199 13.14 -18.09 8.81
CA GLY A 199 13.38 -17.15 7.72
C GLY A 199 13.89 -15.80 8.22
N LEU A 200 13.21 -15.21 9.20
CA LEU A 200 13.63 -13.94 9.82
C LEU A 200 15.02 -14.00 10.45
N ARG A 201 15.39 -15.12 11.12
CA ARG A 201 16.74 -15.29 11.66
C ARG A 201 17.80 -15.36 10.58
N ALA A 202 17.53 -16.11 9.49
CA ALA A 202 18.44 -16.19 8.36
C ALA A 202 18.63 -14.82 7.71
N ILE A 203 17.54 -14.07 7.51
CA ILE A 203 17.55 -12.69 7.00
C ILE A 203 18.33 -11.75 7.93
N ALA A 204 18.06 -11.79 9.23
CA ALA A 204 18.74 -10.96 10.24
C ALA A 204 20.25 -11.20 10.26
N LYS A 205 20.66 -12.49 10.34
CA LYS A 205 22.06 -12.91 10.40
C LYS A 205 22.86 -12.54 9.14
N SER A 206 22.22 -12.66 7.97
CA SER A 206 22.87 -12.44 6.68
C SER A 206 22.68 -11.03 6.13
N LYS A 207 21.95 -10.16 6.86
CA LYS A 207 21.55 -8.83 6.36
C LYS A 207 20.87 -8.94 4.99
N GLY A 208 19.86 -9.84 4.89
CA GLY A 208 19.07 -10.07 3.69
C GLY A 208 19.66 -11.04 2.66
N GLN A 209 20.96 -11.34 2.71
CA GLN A 209 21.63 -12.17 1.69
C GLN A 209 21.08 -13.60 1.61
N ALA A 210 20.57 -14.16 2.72
CA ALA A 210 19.95 -15.47 2.70
C ALA A 210 18.76 -15.55 1.72
N LEU A 211 18.00 -14.46 1.56
CA LEU A 211 16.83 -14.41 0.68
C LEU A 211 17.21 -14.16 -0.79
N TYR A 212 18.31 -13.45 -1.06
CA TYR A 212 18.66 -13.06 -2.43
C TYR A 212 19.79 -13.88 -3.05
N GLY A 213 20.68 -14.47 -2.25
CA GLY A 213 21.82 -15.24 -2.77
C GLY A 213 22.22 -16.44 -1.91
N GLY A 214 21.38 -16.85 -0.94
CA GLY A 214 21.66 -17.95 -0.03
C GLY A 214 20.54 -19.00 0.03
N GLU A 215 20.46 -19.66 1.19
CA GLU A 215 19.61 -20.82 1.40
C GLU A 215 18.11 -20.60 1.16
N ILE A 216 17.59 -19.37 1.41
CA ILE A 216 16.19 -19.04 1.13
C ILE A 216 15.96 -18.91 -0.37
N ALA A 217 16.89 -18.28 -1.11
CA ALA A 217 16.80 -18.20 -2.57
C ALA A 217 16.76 -19.58 -3.23
N GLU A 218 17.61 -20.49 -2.79
CA GLU A 218 17.63 -21.89 -3.26
C GLU A 218 16.33 -22.63 -2.92
N ALA A 219 15.77 -22.39 -1.73
CA ALA A 219 14.50 -22.98 -1.31
C ALA A 219 13.33 -22.49 -2.17
N ILE A 220 13.26 -21.18 -2.46
CA ILE A 220 12.26 -20.58 -3.34
C ILE A 220 12.37 -21.14 -4.75
N GLU A 221 13.58 -21.27 -5.31
CA GLU A 221 13.78 -21.85 -6.65
C GLU A 221 13.30 -23.31 -6.71
N ARG A 222 13.70 -24.18 -5.75
CA ARG A 222 13.24 -25.58 -5.69
C ARG A 222 11.72 -25.64 -5.62
N PHE A 223 11.13 -24.89 -4.69
CA PHE A 223 9.68 -24.85 -4.47
C PHE A 223 8.93 -24.33 -5.70
N SER A 224 9.45 -23.29 -6.35
CA SER A 224 8.93 -22.78 -7.62
C SER A 224 8.91 -23.85 -8.70
N LYS A 225 10.04 -24.54 -8.91
CA LYS A 225 10.18 -25.61 -9.90
C LYS A 225 9.25 -26.79 -9.64
N GLU A 226 9.13 -27.22 -8.39
CA GLU A 226 8.23 -28.31 -7.96
C GLU A 226 6.75 -28.00 -8.26
N HIS A 227 6.38 -26.72 -8.26
CA HIS A 227 5.01 -26.27 -8.53
C HIS A 227 4.83 -25.64 -9.92
N GLY A 228 5.77 -25.92 -10.84
CA GLY A 228 5.68 -25.51 -12.24
C GLY A 228 5.93 -24.03 -12.51
N GLY A 229 6.51 -23.30 -11.56
CA GLY A 229 6.96 -21.91 -11.74
C GLY A 229 8.34 -21.80 -12.34
N SER A 230 8.80 -20.58 -12.56
CA SER A 230 10.04 -20.30 -13.29
C SER A 230 10.97 -19.30 -12.60
N ILE A 231 10.64 -18.81 -11.40
CA ILE A 231 11.53 -17.95 -10.63
C ILE A 231 12.74 -18.75 -10.14
N THR A 232 13.94 -18.17 -10.30
CA THR A 232 15.21 -18.82 -9.97
C THR A 232 15.98 -18.04 -8.91
N ALA A 233 16.94 -18.70 -8.24
CA ALA A 233 17.89 -18.06 -7.34
C ALA A 233 18.71 -16.96 -8.06
N LYS A 234 18.95 -17.12 -9.37
CA LYS A 234 19.63 -16.11 -10.19
C LYS A 234 18.77 -14.84 -10.36
N ASP A 235 17.44 -14.98 -10.54
CA ASP A 235 16.53 -13.82 -10.59
C ASP A 235 16.56 -13.05 -9.27
N LEU A 236 16.56 -13.79 -8.14
CA LEU A 236 16.65 -13.19 -6.80
C LEU A 236 17.99 -12.49 -6.59
N ALA A 237 19.11 -13.12 -6.94
CA ALA A 237 20.46 -12.59 -6.76
C ALA A 237 20.74 -11.35 -7.61
N ALA A 238 20.09 -11.21 -8.75
CA ALA A 238 20.24 -10.06 -9.64
C ALA A 238 19.47 -8.81 -9.16
N TYR A 239 18.60 -8.96 -8.17
CA TYR A 239 17.71 -7.89 -7.73
C TYR A 239 18.42 -6.86 -6.83
N GLN A 240 18.16 -5.59 -7.10
CA GLN A 240 18.54 -4.45 -6.26
C GLN A 240 17.37 -3.44 -6.21
N PRO A 241 17.01 -2.88 -5.05
CA PRO A 241 16.05 -1.80 -4.95
C PRO A 241 16.63 -0.50 -5.52
N GLU A 242 15.77 0.38 -6.00
CA GLU A 242 16.17 1.60 -6.70
C GLU A 242 15.84 2.85 -5.86
N TRP A 243 16.86 3.71 -5.64
CA TRP A 243 16.65 5.04 -5.09
C TRP A 243 16.14 5.98 -6.19
N VAL A 244 14.98 6.58 -5.98
CA VAL A 244 14.29 7.42 -6.96
C VAL A 244 14.04 8.81 -6.40
N LYS A 245 13.95 9.81 -7.28
CA LYS A 245 13.46 11.14 -6.90
C LYS A 245 11.93 11.10 -6.91
N PRO A 246 11.25 11.46 -5.80
CA PRO A 246 9.80 11.58 -5.82
C PRO A 246 9.30 12.58 -6.86
N ILE A 247 8.19 12.27 -7.52
CA ILE A 247 7.44 13.20 -8.36
C ILE A 247 6.49 14.03 -7.48
N ALA A 248 6.08 15.21 -7.93
CA ALA A 248 5.37 16.15 -7.09
C ALA A 248 4.30 16.96 -7.83
N GLN A 249 3.29 17.42 -7.09
CA GLN A 249 2.25 18.33 -7.53
C GLN A 249 1.90 19.33 -6.43
N ASP A 250 1.87 20.61 -6.79
CA ASP A 250 1.44 21.66 -5.89
C ASP A 250 -0.08 21.68 -5.74
N TYR A 251 -0.55 21.85 -4.49
CA TYR A 251 -1.96 21.97 -4.17
C TYR A 251 -2.17 22.88 -2.93
N ARG A 252 -2.90 23.98 -3.09
CA ARG A 252 -3.26 24.92 -1.98
C ARG A 252 -2.05 25.41 -1.15
N GLY A 253 -0.91 25.66 -1.77
CA GLY A 253 0.29 26.14 -1.09
C GLY A 253 1.13 25.07 -0.42
N TYR A 254 0.79 23.80 -0.64
CA TYR A 254 1.55 22.62 -0.24
C TYR A 254 1.99 21.85 -1.48
N THR A 255 2.99 20.99 -1.34
CA THR A 255 3.46 20.12 -2.41
C THR A 255 3.31 18.65 -1.99
N LEU A 256 2.47 17.88 -2.69
CA LEU A 256 2.35 16.43 -2.51
C LEU A 256 3.44 15.73 -3.32
N HIS A 257 4.13 14.78 -2.67
CA HIS A 257 5.16 13.93 -3.28
C HIS A 257 4.72 12.46 -3.26
N GLU A 258 4.97 11.77 -4.38
CA GLU A 258 4.70 10.35 -4.59
C GLU A 258 5.90 9.66 -5.25
N ILE A 259 5.98 8.32 -5.12
CA ILE A 259 6.96 7.53 -5.88
C ILE A 259 6.59 7.56 -7.37
N PRO A 260 7.56 7.77 -8.27
CA PRO A 260 7.31 7.78 -9.72
C PRO A 260 6.80 6.42 -10.22
N PRO A 261 6.29 6.32 -11.47
CA PRO A 261 6.03 5.04 -12.12
C PRO A 261 7.23 4.07 -11.99
N ASN A 262 7.00 2.78 -11.91
CA ASN A 262 5.84 1.93 -12.21
C ASN A 262 4.64 2.02 -11.23
N GLY A 263 4.71 2.84 -10.18
CA GLY A 263 3.65 3.05 -9.20
C GLY A 263 2.53 3.98 -9.67
N GLN A 264 1.33 3.79 -9.10
CA GLN A 264 0.15 4.58 -9.44
C GLN A 264 0.05 5.92 -8.66
N GLY A 265 1.06 6.34 -7.90
CA GLY A 265 1.03 7.57 -7.09
C GLY A 265 0.69 8.82 -7.89
N ILE A 266 1.13 8.86 -9.13
CA ILE A 266 0.82 9.94 -10.06
C ILE A 266 -0.70 10.19 -10.24
N ALA A 267 -1.58 9.20 -9.96
CA ALA A 267 -3.03 9.40 -10.02
C ALA A 267 -3.52 10.43 -9.00
N ALA A 268 -2.97 10.41 -7.78
CA ALA A 268 -3.31 11.41 -6.75
C ALA A 268 -2.83 12.81 -7.17
N LEU A 269 -1.63 12.89 -7.77
CA LEU A 269 -1.05 14.14 -8.27
C LEU A 269 -1.89 14.72 -9.41
N ILE A 270 -2.28 13.91 -10.40
CA ILE A 270 -3.14 14.33 -11.52
C ILE A 270 -4.49 14.82 -10.99
N ALA A 271 -5.14 14.06 -10.10
CA ALA A 271 -6.43 14.45 -9.53
C ALA A 271 -6.38 15.78 -8.80
N LEU A 272 -5.36 16.02 -7.95
CA LEU A 272 -5.16 17.29 -7.26
C LEU A 272 -4.84 18.43 -8.24
N GLY A 273 -4.02 18.19 -9.26
CA GLY A 273 -3.73 19.17 -10.29
C GLY A 273 -4.97 19.57 -11.11
N ILE A 274 -5.87 18.62 -11.38
CA ILE A 274 -7.19 18.92 -11.97
C ILE A 274 -8.03 19.75 -11.00
N LEU A 275 -8.12 19.35 -9.71
CA LEU A 275 -8.90 20.03 -8.68
C LEU A 275 -8.38 21.43 -8.36
N SER A 276 -7.11 21.75 -8.62
CA SER A 276 -6.54 23.10 -8.47
C SER A 276 -7.26 24.14 -9.32
N ASN A 277 -8.01 23.74 -10.36
CA ASN A 277 -8.80 24.63 -11.20
C ASN A 277 -10.20 24.94 -10.66
N PHE A 278 -10.57 24.43 -9.48
CA PHE A 278 -11.88 24.60 -8.87
C PHE A 278 -11.77 25.17 -7.44
N ASP A 279 -12.75 25.95 -7.03
CA ASP A 279 -12.88 26.46 -5.65
C ASP A 279 -13.71 25.47 -4.81
N LEU A 280 -13.04 24.41 -4.32
CA LEU A 280 -13.71 23.40 -3.48
C LEU A 280 -14.19 23.96 -2.14
N ALA A 281 -13.45 24.91 -1.56
CA ALA A 281 -13.78 25.50 -0.27
C ALA A 281 -15.11 26.28 -0.27
N SER A 282 -15.59 26.72 -1.44
CA SER A 282 -16.92 27.35 -1.57
C SER A 282 -18.09 26.37 -1.44
N HIS A 283 -17.83 25.06 -1.50
CA HIS A 283 -18.82 24.00 -1.35
C HIS A 283 -18.79 23.38 0.05
N LYS A 284 -19.90 22.74 0.48
CA LYS A 284 -19.89 21.95 1.72
C LYS A 284 -18.97 20.73 1.56
N VAL A 285 -18.16 20.41 2.58
CA VAL A 285 -17.16 19.30 2.55
C VAL A 285 -17.77 17.97 2.11
N ASP A 286 -18.90 17.59 2.66
CA ASP A 286 -19.62 16.36 2.31
C ASP A 286 -20.83 16.61 1.38
N GLY A 287 -20.84 17.77 0.69
CA GLY A 287 -21.90 18.14 -0.24
C GLY A 287 -21.71 17.54 -1.64
N VAL A 288 -22.79 17.49 -2.40
CA VAL A 288 -22.84 16.88 -3.75
C VAL A 288 -21.79 17.49 -4.68
N ASP A 289 -21.64 18.83 -4.68
CA ASP A 289 -20.72 19.51 -5.61
C ASP A 289 -19.26 19.16 -5.33
N SER A 290 -18.83 19.20 -4.05
CA SER A 290 -17.48 18.84 -3.65
C SER A 290 -17.16 17.39 -3.96
N GLN A 291 -18.06 16.46 -3.62
CA GLN A 291 -17.83 15.02 -3.85
C GLN A 291 -17.85 14.69 -5.35
N HIS A 292 -18.74 15.30 -6.13
CA HIS A 292 -18.80 15.12 -7.57
C HIS A 292 -17.50 15.56 -8.27
N LEU A 293 -16.99 16.75 -7.94
CA LEU A 293 -15.73 17.25 -8.50
C LEU A 293 -14.55 16.33 -8.20
N GLN A 294 -14.45 15.84 -6.97
CA GLN A 294 -13.41 14.89 -6.57
C GLN A 294 -13.52 13.56 -7.34
N ILE A 295 -14.73 13.02 -7.47
CA ILE A 295 -14.98 11.76 -8.20
C ILE A 295 -14.60 11.93 -9.69
N GLU A 296 -15.06 12.99 -10.36
CA GLU A 296 -14.76 13.22 -11.78
C GLU A 296 -13.26 13.45 -12.02
N ALA A 297 -12.58 14.20 -11.15
CA ALA A 297 -11.13 14.40 -11.22
C ALA A 297 -10.37 13.07 -11.09
N MET A 298 -10.79 12.19 -10.16
CA MET A 298 -10.17 10.88 -9.98
C MET A 298 -10.43 9.95 -11.16
N LYS A 299 -11.64 9.97 -11.76
CA LYS A 299 -11.93 9.21 -12.99
C LYS A 299 -10.99 9.59 -14.13
N LEU A 300 -10.77 10.90 -14.34
CA LEU A 300 -9.84 11.42 -15.35
C LEU A 300 -8.40 10.97 -15.05
N ALA A 301 -7.98 11.05 -13.79
CA ALA A 301 -6.65 10.61 -13.37
C ALA A 301 -6.43 9.12 -13.65
N PHE A 302 -7.39 8.26 -13.31
CA PHE A 302 -7.29 6.84 -13.60
C PHE A 302 -7.36 6.51 -15.10
N ALA A 303 -8.12 7.26 -15.89
CA ALA A 303 -8.12 7.10 -17.35
C ALA A 303 -6.70 7.24 -17.92
N ASP A 304 -5.95 8.24 -17.45
CA ASP A 304 -4.57 8.46 -17.86
C ASP A 304 -3.61 7.40 -17.30
N VAL A 305 -3.73 7.08 -16.01
CA VAL A 305 -2.84 6.13 -15.34
C VAL A 305 -2.95 4.72 -15.96
N TYR A 306 -4.15 4.20 -16.16
CA TYR A 306 -4.33 2.87 -16.76
C TYR A 306 -3.91 2.80 -18.21
N ARG A 307 -3.83 3.94 -18.90
CA ARG A 307 -3.38 4.00 -20.29
C ARG A 307 -1.87 4.11 -20.42
N TYR A 308 -1.18 4.80 -19.52
CA TYR A 308 0.20 5.23 -19.73
C TYR A 308 1.20 4.71 -18.71
N VAL A 309 0.76 4.40 -17.46
CA VAL A 309 1.70 4.03 -16.39
C VAL A 309 2.16 2.58 -16.52
N ALA A 310 3.46 2.40 -16.53
CA ALA A 310 4.16 1.12 -16.61
C ALA A 310 5.59 1.26 -16.07
N GLU A 311 6.46 0.29 -16.32
CA GLU A 311 7.91 0.43 -16.16
C GLU A 311 8.39 1.69 -16.91
N PRO A 312 9.09 2.64 -16.27
CA PRO A 312 9.41 3.95 -16.88
C PRO A 312 10.07 3.89 -18.25
N ARG A 313 10.99 2.93 -18.45
CA ARG A 313 11.70 2.75 -19.73
C ARG A 313 10.80 2.37 -20.91
N ASP A 314 9.60 1.86 -20.64
CA ASP A 314 8.63 1.40 -21.63
C ASP A 314 7.46 2.38 -21.80
N MET A 315 7.37 3.40 -20.94
CA MET A 315 6.30 4.41 -21.04
C MET A 315 6.48 5.32 -22.27
N GLN A 316 5.37 5.60 -22.94
CA GLN A 316 5.34 6.52 -24.10
C GLN A 316 5.15 7.99 -23.71
N VAL A 317 4.65 8.23 -22.50
CA VAL A 317 4.38 9.56 -21.93
C VAL A 317 5.10 9.66 -20.60
N THR A 318 5.85 10.74 -20.39
CA THR A 318 6.61 10.91 -19.14
C THR A 318 5.72 11.44 -18.00
N PRO A 319 6.10 11.22 -16.73
CA PRO A 319 5.40 11.82 -15.59
C PRO A 319 5.27 13.34 -15.69
N GLU A 320 6.31 14.04 -16.17
CA GLU A 320 6.31 15.49 -16.35
C GLU A 320 5.26 15.93 -17.37
N GLN A 321 5.06 15.18 -18.46
CA GLN A 321 4.01 15.45 -19.44
C GLN A 321 2.61 15.23 -18.86
N MET A 322 2.44 14.18 -18.02
CA MET A 322 1.17 13.88 -17.37
C MET A 322 0.81 14.91 -16.27
N LEU A 323 1.81 15.57 -15.68
CA LEU A 323 1.66 16.59 -14.65
C LEU A 323 1.81 18.03 -15.18
N ASP A 324 1.90 18.20 -16.49
CA ASP A 324 1.97 19.53 -17.10
C ASP A 324 0.73 20.38 -16.74
N PRO A 325 0.90 21.61 -16.21
CA PRO A 325 -0.23 22.43 -15.77
C PRO A 325 -1.26 22.72 -16.86
N ALA A 326 -0.84 22.94 -18.09
CA ALA A 326 -1.75 23.19 -19.22
C ALA A 326 -2.53 21.91 -19.59
N TYR A 327 -1.87 20.75 -19.51
CA TYR A 327 -2.54 19.46 -19.67
C TYR A 327 -3.60 19.25 -18.58
N LEU A 328 -3.26 19.43 -17.31
CA LEU A 328 -4.19 19.26 -16.18
C LEU A 328 -5.37 20.23 -16.26
N ALA A 329 -5.14 21.49 -16.65
CA ALA A 329 -6.20 22.46 -16.90
C ALA A 329 -7.10 22.06 -18.07
N SER A 330 -6.56 21.43 -19.10
CA SER A 330 -7.36 20.89 -20.22
C SER A 330 -8.26 19.74 -19.78
N ARG A 331 -7.76 18.87 -18.88
CA ARG A 331 -8.53 17.77 -18.28
C ARG A 331 -9.66 18.31 -17.39
N ALA A 332 -9.40 19.36 -16.60
CA ALA A 332 -10.40 20.01 -15.76
C ALA A 332 -11.62 20.51 -16.54
N LYS A 333 -11.41 21.01 -17.77
CA LYS A 333 -12.49 21.48 -18.66
C LYS A 333 -13.43 20.38 -19.15
N LEU A 334 -13.04 19.11 -19.01
CA LEU A 334 -13.89 17.97 -19.37
C LEU A 334 -14.93 17.64 -18.31
N ILE A 335 -14.78 18.16 -17.10
CA ILE A 335 -15.74 17.91 -15.99
C ILE A 335 -17.03 18.70 -16.25
N ASP A 336 -18.14 17.99 -16.35
CA ASP A 336 -19.48 18.59 -16.34
C ASP A 336 -19.95 18.65 -14.88
N LEU A 337 -20.18 19.86 -14.36
CA LEU A 337 -20.54 20.09 -12.95
C LEU A 337 -21.90 19.48 -12.55
N LYS A 338 -22.73 19.08 -13.50
CA LYS A 338 -24.12 18.59 -13.26
C LYS A 338 -24.32 17.16 -13.70
N LYS A 339 -23.37 16.54 -14.41
CA LYS A 339 -23.55 15.22 -15.01
C LYS A 339 -22.28 14.37 -14.85
N ALA A 340 -22.45 13.18 -14.30
CA ALA A 340 -21.40 12.17 -14.25
C ALA A 340 -21.00 11.67 -15.64
N GLN A 341 -19.71 11.48 -15.87
CA GLN A 341 -19.17 11.06 -17.16
C GLN A 341 -18.39 9.75 -17.02
N ASP A 342 -18.43 8.92 -18.06
CA ASP A 342 -17.59 7.74 -18.21
C ASP A 342 -16.39 8.05 -19.11
N PHE A 343 -15.21 8.19 -18.52
CA PHE A 343 -13.97 8.44 -19.24
C PHE A 343 -13.27 7.16 -19.72
N LYS A 344 -13.96 6.00 -19.64
CA LYS A 344 -13.47 4.69 -20.07
C LYS A 344 -12.15 4.29 -19.44
N ALA A 345 -12.00 4.56 -18.15
CA ALA A 345 -10.84 4.14 -17.36
C ALA A 345 -10.80 2.62 -17.15
N GLY A 346 -9.61 2.11 -16.91
CA GLY A 346 -9.37 0.68 -16.72
C GLY A 346 -10.09 0.03 -15.53
N ASN A 347 -9.83 -1.24 -15.29
CA ASN A 347 -10.51 -2.06 -14.28
C ASN A 347 -9.73 -2.05 -12.95
N PRO A 348 -10.19 -1.37 -11.88
CA PRO A 348 -9.51 -1.33 -10.59
C PRO A 348 -9.62 -2.66 -9.86
N VAL A 349 -8.52 -3.08 -9.23
CA VAL A 349 -8.40 -4.34 -8.50
C VAL A 349 -8.53 -4.09 -6.99
N LYS A 350 -9.22 -5.01 -6.28
CA LYS A 350 -9.24 -5.05 -4.80
C LYS A 350 -7.98 -5.76 -4.29
N GLY A 351 -7.31 -5.22 -3.26
CA GLY A 351 -6.08 -5.83 -2.74
C GLY A 351 -5.80 -5.53 -1.28
N GLY A 352 -4.94 -6.38 -0.67
CA GLY A 352 -4.41 -6.23 0.68
C GLY A 352 -3.07 -5.49 0.67
N THR A 353 -2.90 -4.54 1.58
CA THR A 353 -1.70 -3.71 1.71
C THR A 353 -1.59 -3.27 3.15
N ILE A 354 -0.37 -3.06 3.67
CA ILE A 354 -0.15 -2.32 4.90
C ILE A 354 0.57 -1.01 4.61
N TYR A 355 0.19 0.02 5.34
CA TYR A 355 0.89 1.29 5.37
C TYR A 355 1.34 1.60 6.80
N LEU A 356 2.52 2.18 6.93
CA LEU A 356 3.04 2.68 8.20
C LEU A 356 3.81 3.99 8.00
N THR A 357 3.88 4.77 9.07
CA THR A 357 4.65 6.00 9.12
C THR A 357 5.29 6.16 10.48
N ALA A 358 6.48 6.74 10.51
CA ALA A 358 7.22 7.04 11.73
C ALA A 358 7.91 8.40 11.64
N ALA A 359 8.07 9.07 12.79
CA ALA A 359 8.80 10.32 12.90
C ALA A 359 9.50 10.41 14.26
N ASP A 360 10.68 11.02 14.31
CA ASP A 360 11.48 11.17 15.52
C ASP A 360 11.75 12.63 15.88
N GLU A 361 12.13 12.87 17.12
CA GLU A 361 12.41 14.19 17.68
C GLU A 361 13.56 14.94 17.01
N ASN A 362 14.39 14.26 16.20
CA ASN A 362 15.44 14.86 15.40
C ASN A 362 14.97 15.33 14.02
N GLY A 363 13.67 15.12 13.70
CA GLY A 363 13.03 15.59 12.49
C GLY A 363 13.05 14.63 11.31
N MET A 364 13.60 13.42 11.47
CA MET A 364 13.47 12.40 10.42
C MET A 364 12.04 11.88 10.36
N MET A 365 11.50 11.75 9.14
CA MET A 365 10.16 11.23 8.89
C MET A 365 10.21 10.21 7.77
N ILE A 366 9.44 9.13 7.89
CA ILE A 366 9.31 8.10 6.86
C ILE A 366 7.85 7.76 6.59
N SER A 367 7.49 7.75 5.31
CA SER A 367 6.27 7.19 4.74
C SER A 367 6.63 5.86 4.10
N PHE A 368 6.08 4.74 4.58
CA PHE A 368 6.45 3.40 4.14
C PHE A 368 5.24 2.54 3.87
N ILE A 369 5.27 1.79 2.78
CA ILE A 369 4.20 0.90 2.36
C ILE A 369 4.76 -0.44 1.92
N GLN A 370 4.06 -1.53 2.27
CA GLN A 370 4.45 -2.90 1.95
C GLN A 370 3.23 -3.75 1.61
N SER A 371 3.34 -4.65 0.64
CA SER A 371 2.16 -5.35 0.14
C SER A 371 2.48 -6.66 -0.55
N ASN A 372 1.59 -7.64 -0.33
CA ASN A 372 1.48 -8.83 -1.18
C ASN A 372 0.61 -8.59 -2.43
N PHE A 373 0.08 -7.40 -2.66
CA PHE A 373 -0.90 -6.98 -3.66
C PHE A 373 -2.34 -7.39 -3.28
N MET A 374 -2.78 -8.61 -3.55
CA MET A 374 -4.09 -9.12 -3.11
C MET A 374 -3.94 -9.85 -1.77
N GLY A 375 -5.03 -10.04 -1.04
CA GLY A 375 -4.99 -10.75 0.23
C GLY A 375 -4.19 -12.06 0.16
N PHE A 376 -3.17 -12.22 1.02
CA PHE A 376 -2.17 -13.31 1.02
C PHE A 376 -1.37 -13.47 -0.29
N GLY A 377 -1.38 -12.48 -1.19
CA GLY A 377 -0.61 -12.52 -2.44
C GLY A 377 -0.97 -13.67 -3.38
N SER A 378 0.02 -14.40 -3.81
CA SER A 378 -0.15 -15.58 -4.65
C SER A 378 -0.86 -16.75 -3.95
N GLY A 379 -0.95 -16.72 -2.62
CA GLY A 379 -1.32 -17.85 -1.78
C GLY A 379 -0.19 -18.89 -1.65
N VAL A 380 0.93 -18.69 -2.34
CA VAL A 380 2.08 -19.59 -2.29
C VAL A 380 2.97 -19.23 -1.11
N VAL A 381 3.33 -20.23 -0.30
CA VAL A 381 4.24 -20.07 0.85
C VAL A 381 5.33 -21.10 0.75
N GLU A 382 6.59 -20.67 0.64
CA GLU A 382 7.73 -21.59 0.76
C GLU A 382 7.81 -22.04 2.24
N PRO A 383 7.58 -23.33 2.54
CA PRO A 383 7.26 -23.74 3.90
C PRO A 383 8.48 -23.86 4.82
N THR A 384 9.70 -24.02 4.29
CA THR A 384 10.91 -24.22 5.10
C THR A 384 11.26 -22.98 5.91
N TYR A 385 11.12 -21.81 5.28
CA TYR A 385 11.45 -20.50 5.87
C TYR A 385 10.22 -19.60 6.07
N GLY A 386 9.01 -20.11 5.73
CA GLY A 386 7.77 -19.37 5.89
C GLY A 386 7.67 -18.13 5.00
N ILE A 387 8.17 -18.20 3.77
CA ILE A 387 8.16 -17.07 2.85
C ILE A 387 6.83 -17.03 2.08
N SER A 388 5.90 -16.19 2.55
CA SER A 388 4.67 -15.89 1.83
C SER A 388 4.96 -14.93 0.68
N LEU A 389 4.61 -15.36 -0.56
CA LEU A 389 4.99 -14.67 -1.80
C LEU A 389 3.84 -13.82 -2.35
N GLN A 390 4.16 -12.60 -2.76
CA GLN A 390 3.22 -11.66 -3.39
C GLN A 390 2.73 -12.16 -4.76
N ASN A 391 1.65 -11.56 -5.29
CA ASN A 391 1.11 -11.86 -6.61
C ASN A 391 1.18 -10.67 -7.58
N ARG A 392 2.23 -9.89 -7.49
CA ARG A 392 2.37 -8.64 -8.26
C ARG A 392 2.44 -8.85 -9.77
N GLY A 393 2.88 -10.02 -10.22
CA GLY A 393 2.90 -10.40 -11.63
C GLY A 393 1.53 -10.32 -12.31
N HIS A 394 0.44 -10.54 -11.56
CA HIS A 394 -0.93 -10.32 -12.08
C HIS A 394 -1.19 -8.86 -12.52
N GLY A 395 -0.35 -7.93 -12.11
CA GLY A 395 -0.40 -6.52 -12.54
C GLY A 395 0.06 -6.28 -13.98
N PHE A 396 0.73 -7.23 -14.63
CA PHE A 396 1.05 -7.15 -16.05
C PHE A 396 -0.17 -7.42 -16.94
N SER A 397 -0.11 -6.94 -18.18
CA SER A 397 -0.99 -7.39 -19.27
C SER A 397 -0.32 -8.50 -20.09
N THR A 398 -1.10 -9.44 -20.58
CA THR A 398 -0.76 -10.41 -21.62
C THR A 398 -1.55 -10.18 -22.90
N ASP A 399 -2.41 -9.15 -22.92
CA ASP A 399 -3.25 -8.76 -24.05
C ASP A 399 -2.50 -7.78 -24.96
N LEU A 400 -2.12 -8.22 -26.17
CA LEU A 400 -1.45 -7.39 -27.18
C LEU A 400 -2.28 -6.21 -27.67
N HIS A 401 -3.60 -6.30 -27.55
CA HIS A 401 -4.57 -5.28 -27.99
C HIS A 401 -5.13 -4.49 -26.80
N GLY A 402 -4.59 -4.72 -25.61
CA GLY A 402 -5.00 -4.07 -24.38
C GLY A 402 -4.73 -2.57 -24.37
N LEU A 403 -5.36 -1.87 -23.45
CA LEU A 403 -5.30 -0.41 -23.33
C LEU A 403 -3.86 0.12 -23.12
N ASN A 404 -3.00 -0.63 -22.45
CA ASN A 404 -1.64 -0.23 -22.06
C ASN A 404 -0.60 -1.25 -22.52
N SER A 405 -0.13 -1.12 -23.76
CA SER A 405 0.93 -1.97 -24.31
C SER A 405 2.28 -1.81 -23.58
N ALA A 406 2.51 -0.66 -22.95
CA ALA A 406 3.72 -0.44 -22.14
C ALA A 406 3.77 -1.34 -20.91
N ASN A 407 2.63 -1.88 -20.43
CA ASN A 407 2.58 -2.81 -19.28
C ASN A 407 2.50 -4.29 -19.68
N LEU A 408 2.79 -4.64 -20.95
CA LEU A 408 2.92 -6.04 -21.35
C LEU A 408 4.06 -6.73 -20.60
N VAL A 409 3.83 -8.00 -20.22
CA VAL A 409 4.83 -8.81 -19.53
C VAL A 409 6.09 -8.99 -20.38
N ALA A 410 7.25 -8.82 -19.75
CA ALA A 410 8.56 -9.05 -20.37
C ALA A 410 9.61 -9.41 -19.31
N PRO A 411 10.68 -10.15 -19.67
CA PRO A 411 11.77 -10.48 -18.77
C PRO A 411 12.39 -9.27 -18.09
N GLY A 412 12.61 -9.35 -16.78
CA GLY A 412 13.28 -8.30 -16.00
C GLY A 412 12.55 -6.96 -15.94
N LYS A 413 11.27 -6.93 -16.28
CA LYS A 413 10.40 -5.76 -16.24
C LYS A 413 9.62 -5.71 -14.93
N ARG A 414 9.42 -4.52 -14.35
CA ARG A 414 8.54 -4.34 -13.20
C ARG A 414 7.09 -4.14 -13.66
N PRO A 415 6.10 -4.81 -13.03
CA PRO A 415 4.69 -4.62 -13.35
C PRO A 415 4.16 -3.28 -12.82
N PHE A 416 3.01 -2.85 -13.34
CA PHE A 416 2.20 -1.79 -12.73
C PHE A 416 2.02 -2.05 -11.23
N GLN A 417 2.32 -1.03 -10.40
CA GLN A 417 2.39 -1.15 -8.95
C GLN A 417 1.33 -0.28 -8.27
N THR A 418 0.58 -0.86 -7.34
CA THR A 418 -0.52 -0.17 -6.64
C THR A 418 -0.13 0.44 -5.30
N ILE A 419 1.01 0.06 -4.71
CA ILE A 419 1.46 0.64 -3.45
C ILE A 419 2.06 2.03 -3.65
N ILE A 420 1.67 2.98 -2.82
CA ILE A 420 2.10 4.37 -2.88
C ILE A 420 2.25 4.94 -1.47
N PRO A 421 3.45 5.31 -1.02
CA PRO A 421 3.66 6.14 0.14
C PRO A 421 3.56 7.61 -0.28
N ALA A 422 2.92 8.47 0.52
CA ALA A 422 2.79 9.88 0.23
C ALA A 422 3.55 10.74 1.24
N PHE A 423 4.02 11.90 0.79
CA PHE A 423 4.68 12.87 1.64
C PHE A 423 4.28 14.30 1.26
N LEU A 424 3.92 15.13 2.23
CA LEU A 424 3.54 16.52 2.03
C LEU A 424 4.65 17.45 2.53
N THR A 425 5.00 18.44 1.72
CA THR A 425 5.90 19.53 2.11
C THR A 425 5.21 20.90 1.94
N GLN A 426 5.74 21.91 2.62
CA GLN A 426 5.39 23.31 2.42
C GLN A 426 6.66 24.14 2.41
N ASN A 427 6.87 24.94 1.38
CA ASN A 427 8.09 25.75 1.20
C ASN A 427 9.38 24.91 1.33
N GLY A 428 9.35 23.67 0.82
CA GLY A 428 10.48 22.74 0.87
C GLY A 428 10.72 22.11 2.24
N GLN A 429 9.87 22.35 3.25
CA GLN A 429 9.97 21.74 4.58
C GLN A 429 8.96 20.61 4.76
N PRO A 430 9.28 19.57 5.55
CA PRO A 430 8.39 18.44 5.76
C PRO A 430 7.18 18.85 6.61
N VAL A 431 5.99 18.43 6.18
CA VAL A 431 4.73 18.73 6.87
C VAL A 431 4.05 17.44 7.33
N MET A 432 3.90 16.47 6.44
CA MET A 432 3.18 15.24 6.78
C MET A 432 3.72 14.04 6.01
N SER A 433 3.99 12.95 6.71
CA SER A 433 4.12 11.62 6.11
C SER A 433 2.79 10.89 6.29
N TYR A 434 2.19 10.40 5.19
CA TYR A 434 0.88 9.77 5.24
C TYR A 434 0.66 8.77 4.10
N GLY A 435 -0.32 7.91 4.27
CA GLY A 435 -0.81 7.04 3.22
C GLY A 435 -2.12 6.37 3.60
N VAL A 436 -2.87 5.97 2.58
CA VAL A 436 -4.10 5.21 2.70
C VAL A 436 -3.92 3.91 1.93
N MET A 437 -3.90 2.77 2.63
CA MET A 437 -3.80 1.45 2.00
C MET A 437 -5.08 1.06 1.24
N GLY A 438 -5.05 0.00 0.41
CA GLY A 438 -6.25 -0.56 -0.22
C GLY A 438 -6.21 -0.62 -1.75
N ALA A 439 -5.13 -1.08 -2.36
CA ALA A 439 -4.96 -1.19 -3.83
C ALA A 439 -5.29 0.12 -4.56
N ASN A 440 -6.26 0.11 -5.48
CA ASN A 440 -6.67 1.31 -6.23
C ASN A 440 -7.47 2.34 -5.40
N MET A 441 -7.78 2.03 -4.13
CA MET A 441 -8.28 3.04 -3.18
C MET A 441 -7.19 4.03 -2.75
N GLN A 442 -5.91 3.66 -2.84
CA GLN A 442 -4.80 4.46 -2.32
C GLN A 442 -4.75 5.89 -2.89
N PRO A 443 -4.67 6.13 -4.22
CA PRO A 443 -4.66 7.50 -4.74
C PRO A 443 -5.97 8.25 -4.47
N GLN A 444 -7.09 7.56 -4.43
CA GLN A 444 -8.39 8.13 -4.07
C GLN A 444 -8.40 8.62 -2.61
N GLY A 445 -7.86 7.78 -1.70
CA GLY A 445 -7.74 8.12 -0.28
C GLY A 445 -6.72 9.24 -0.03
N HIS A 446 -5.60 9.27 -0.76
CA HIS A 446 -4.61 10.35 -0.67
C HIS A 446 -5.24 11.70 -1.05
N MET A 447 -5.94 11.75 -2.17
CA MET A 447 -6.61 12.97 -2.64
C MET A 447 -7.73 13.40 -1.69
N GLN A 448 -8.65 12.50 -1.28
CA GLN A 448 -9.74 12.81 -0.37
C GLN A 448 -9.22 13.35 0.97
N THR A 449 -8.13 12.77 1.51
CA THR A 449 -7.48 13.23 2.74
C THR A 449 -6.99 14.67 2.61
N LEU A 450 -6.23 14.99 1.55
CA LEU A 450 -5.69 16.34 1.38
C LEU A 450 -6.76 17.38 1.11
N VAL A 451 -7.80 17.07 0.34
CA VAL A 451 -8.95 17.97 0.15
C VAL A 451 -9.60 18.30 1.49
N ARG A 452 -9.84 17.30 2.36
CA ARG A 452 -10.40 17.53 3.70
C ARG A 452 -9.53 18.41 4.58
N MET A 453 -8.21 18.20 4.53
CA MET A 453 -7.27 18.95 5.36
C MET A 453 -7.00 20.36 4.81
N LEU A 454 -6.79 20.51 3.50
CA LEU A 454 -6.28 21.75 2.91
C LEU A 454 -7.39 22.69 2.44
N ASP A 455 -8.51 22.18 1.90
CA ASP A 455 -9.66 23.01 1.53
C ASP A 455 -10.63 23.25 2.70
N TYR A 456 -10.76 22.26 3.61
CA TYR A 456 -11.77 22.31 4.69
C TYR A 456 -11.19 22.35 6.11
N GLN A 457 -9.86 22.42 6.26
CA GLN A 457 -9.14 22.59 7.53
C GLN A 457 -9.48 21.51 8.58
N GLN A 458 -9.87 20.31 8.16
CA GLN A 458 -10.06 19.19 9.06
C GLN A 458 -8.70 18.71 9.60
N ASN A 459 -8.62 18.38 10.89
CA ASN A 459 -7.41 17.79 11.44
C ASN A 459 -7.18 16.36 10.87
N PRO A 460 -5.95 15.81 10.96
CA PRO A 460 -5.62 14.52 10.41
C PRO A 460 -6.54 13.37 10.85
N GLN A 461 -6.97 13.33 12.13
CA GLN A 461 -7.86 12.27 12.60
C GLN A 461 -9.28 12.42 12.03
N ALA A 462 -9.81 13.64 11.97
CA ALA A 462 -11.11 13.89 11.36
C ALA A 462 -11.12 13.51 9.86
N ALA A 463 -10.05 13.85 9.12
CA ALA A 463 -9.89 13.46 7.72
C ALA A 463 -9.74 11.94 7.54
N CYS A 464 -9.14 11.26 8.54
CA CYS A 464 -8.99 9.81 8.57
C CYS A 464 -10.33 9.10 8.81
N ASP A 465 -11.14 9.61 9.74
CA ASP A 465 -12.42 9.02 10.16
C ASP A 465 -13.57 9.30 9.19
N ALA A 466 -13.44 10.36 8.39
CA ALA A 466 -14.48 10.82 7.48
C ALA A 466 -14.93 9.73 6.50
N PRO A 467 -16.23 9.69 6.15
CA PRO A 467 -16.76 8.72 5.18
C PRO A 467 -16.10 8.91 3.83
N ARG A 468 -15.78 7.76 3.17
CA ARG A 468 -15.11 7.70 1.88
C ARG A 468 -16.03 7.19 0.79
N TRP A 469 -15.69 7.56 -0.41
CA TRP A 469 -16.15 6.92 -1.64
C TRP A 469 -14.97 6.23 -2.34
N ARG A 470 -15.30 5.27 -3.20
CA ARG A 470 -14.37 4.59 -4.08
C ARG A 470 -14.95 4.49 -5.48
N TYR A 471 -14.28 5.09 -6.44
CA TYR A 471 -14.54 4.85 -7.85
C TYR A 471 -14.04 3.47 -8.26
N ASN A 472 -14.89 2.69 -8.89
CA ASN A 472 -14.55 1.37 -9.43
C ASN A 472 -14.27 1.45 -10.94
N THR A 473 -15.31 1.64 -11.75
CA THR A 473 -15.21 1.73 -13.21
C THR A 473 -16.45 2.42 -13.78
N GLY A 474 -16.32 3.08 -14.94
CA GLY A 474 -17.45 3.72 -15.62
C GLY A 474 -18.13 4.78 -14.75
N LEU A 475 -19.36 4.52 -14.37
CA LEU A 475 -20.14 5.38 -13.46
C LEU A 475 -20.27 4.80 -12.04
N ASN A 476 -19.72 3.60 -11.78
CA ASN A 476 -19.90 2.88 -10.52
C ASN A 476 -19.01 3.42 -9.40
N ILE A 477 -19.66 3.81 -8.30
CA ILE A 477 -19.06 4.39 -7.10
C ILE A 477 -19.55 3.64 -5.86
N ASN A 478 -18.64 3.01 -5.12
CA ASN A 478 -18.95 2.54 -3.77
C ASN A 478 -18.86 3.71 -2.80
N VAL A 479 -19.80 3.78 -1.84
CA VAL A 479 -19.77 4.75 -0.74
C VAL A 479 -19.97 4.04 0.59
N GLU A 480 -19.33 4.56 1.63
CA GLU A 480 -19.61 4.09 2.99
C GLU A 480 -21.01 4.47 3.44
N ALA A 481 -21.66 3.59 4.20
CA ALA A 481 -23.00 3.82 4.73
C ALA A 481 -23.11 5.07 5.63
N ALA A 482 -21.98 5.54 6.17
CA ALA A 482 -21.89 6.79 6.95
C ALA A 482 -21.90 8.06 6.08
N MET A 483 -21.84 7.96 4.74
CA MET A 483 -21.96 9.12 3.85
C MET A 483 -23.34 9.74 3.97
N ASN A 484 -23.41 11.09 3.96
CA ASN A 484 -24.68 11.80 4.03
C ASN A 484 -25.65 11.31 2.93
N PRO A 485 -26.85 10.83 3.29
CA PRO A 485 -27.83 10.30 2.34
C PRO A 485 -28.25 11.31 1.24
N GLU A 486 -28.35 12.62 1.57
CA GLU A 486 -28.66 13.66 0.59
C GLU A 486 -27.55 13.77 -0.46
N THR A 487 -26.28 13.60 -0.05
CA THR A 487 -25.14 13.62 -0.96
C THR A 487 -25.15 12.39 -1.86
N VAL A 488 -25.44 11.20 -1.34
CA VAL A 488 -25.58 9.98 -2.13
C VAL A 488 -26.70 10.12 -3.17
N GLN A 489 -27.87 10.63 -2.77
CA GLN A 489 -29.00 10.87 -3.68
C GLN A 489 -28.66 11.92 -4.76
N GLY A 490 -27.99 13.02 -4.37
CA GLY A 490 -27.57 14.07 -5.30
C GLY A 490 -26.53 13.58 -6.31
N LEU A 491 -25.58 12.72 -5.91
CA LEU A 491 -24.62 12.08 -6.81
C LEU A 491 -25.32 11.13 -7.79
N ALA A 492 -26.28 10.32 -7.30
CA ALA A 492 -27.10 9.45 -8.14
C ALA A 492 -27.91 10.27 -9.16
N ALA A 493 -28.50 11.40 -8.76
CA ALA A 493 -29.24 12.30 -9.65
C ALA A 493 -28.35 12.89 -10.76
N ARG A 494 -27.03 13.01 -10.55
CA ARG A 494 -26.05 13.39 -11.57
C ARG A 494 -25.65 12.24 -12.50
N GLY A 495 -26.09 11.01 -12.23
CA GLY A 495 -25.84 9.83 -13.04
C GLY A 495 -24.71 8.92 -12.53
N HIS A 496 -24.14 9.17 -11.35
CA HIS A 496 -23.28 8.18 -10.71
C HIS A 496 -24.11 6.96 -10.28
N GLN A 497 -23.56 5.76 -10.48
CA GLN A 497 -24.15 4.51 -10.00
C GLN A 497 -23.63 4.21 -8.60
N MET A 498 -24.44 4.50 -7.59
CA MET A 498 -24.03 4.51 -6.18
C MET A 498 -24.31 3.15 -5.53
N ASP A 499 -23.26 2.48 -5.03
CA ASP A 499 -23.35 1.26 -4.23
C ASP A 499 -22.99 1.59 -2.77
N ILE A 500 -23.98 1.46 -1.85
CA ILE A 500 -23.75 1.70 -0.42
C ILE A 500 -23.18 0.44 0.21
N ILE A 501 -21.99 0.57 0.81
CA ILE A 501 -21.25 -0.53 1.42
C ILE A 501 -21.30 -0.40 2.94
N ASN A 502 -21.84 -1.40 3.62
CA ASN A 502 -21.92 -1.45 5.09
C ASN A 502 -20.63 -1.93 5.75
N ASP A 503 -19.81 -2.74 5.06
CA ASP A 503 -18.52 -3.21 5.55
C ASP A 503 -17.38 -2.33 5.02
N SER A 504 -17.06 -1.28 5.76
CA SER A 504 -15.98 -0.33 5.43
C SER A 504 -14.58 -0.96 5.45
N TYR A 505 -14.40 -2.09 6.13
CA TYR A 505 -13.08 -2.71 6.30
C TYR A 505 -12.49 -3.30 5.03
N GLN A 506 -13.32 -3.63 4.05
CA GLN A 506 -12.91 -4.31 2.82
C GLN A 506 -12.59 -3.35 1.67
N ASP A 507 -13.33 -2.24 1.52
CA ASP A 507 -13.34 -1.46 0.28
C ASP A 507 -12.64 -0.09 0.36
N PHE A 508 -12.62 0.58 1.52
CA PHE A 508 -12.26 2.01 1.63
C PHE A 508 -10.86 2.27 2.15
N GLY A 509 -10.04 1.24 2.24
CA GLY A 509 -8.66 1.36 2.71
C GLY A 509 -8.55 1.71 4.19
N ALA A 510 -7.37 2.15 4.60
CA ALA A 510 -7.14 2.69 5.93
C ALA A 510 -5.93 3.63 5.93
N GLY A 511 -6.07 4.77 6.58
CA GLY A 511 -5.06 5.82 6.67
C GLY A 511 -4.21 5.71 7.92
N GLN A 512 -2.94 6.15 7.80
CA GLN A 512 -2.06 6.41 8.93
C GLN A 512 -1.31 7.70 8.61
N PHE A 513 -1.39 8.70 9.48
CA PHE A 513 -0.87 10.04 9.20
C PHE A 513 -0.02 10.53 10.36
N ILE A 514 1.10 11.20 10.07
CA ILE A 514 1.91 11.95 11.03
C ILE A 514 2.13 13.35 10.49
N TRP A 515 1.54 14.34 11.15
CA TRP A 515 1.66 15.76 10.87
C TRP A 515 2.69 16.39 11.80
N ARG A 516 3.65 17.13 11.26
CA ARG A 516 4.64 17.88 12.01
C ARG A 516 4.02 19.20 12.52
N MET A 517 4.09 19.44 13.85
CA MET A 517 3.48 20.61 14.47
C MET A 517 4.35 21.87 14.36
N GLY A 518 5.66 21.69 14.33
CA GLY A 518 6.65 22.78 14.29
C GLY A 518 8.05 22.21 14.49
N ASP A 519 8.79 22.66 15.50
CA ASP A 519 10.08 22.06 15.87
C ASP A 519 9.86 20.63 16.44
N PRO A 520 10.43 19.58 15.84
CA PRO A 520 10.18 18.21 16.26
C PRO A 520 10.59 17.91 17.70
N GLY A 521 11.64 18.54 18.19
CA GLY A 521 12.15 18.35 19.55
C GLY A 521 11.35 19.10 20.62
N VAL A 522 10.54 20.07 20.24
CA VAL A 522 9.77 20.94 21.17
C VAL A 522 8.27 20.72 20.98
N GLU A 523 7.77 20.90 19.76
CA GLU A 523 6.34 20.85 19.44
C GLU A 523 5.91 19.45 18.97
N GLY A 524 6.83 18.67 18.41
CA GLY A 524 6.60 17.28 18.01
C GLY A 524 5.63 17.13 16.85
N TYR A 525 4.81 16.09 16.95
CA TYR A 525 3.92 15.62 15.88
C TYR A 525 2.53 15.31 16.41
N MET A 526 1.54 15.39 15.50
CA MET A 526 0.18 14.90 15.69
C MET A 526 -0.05 13.71 14.75
N ALA A 527 -0.41 12.54 15.29
CA ALA A 527 -0.69 11.35 14.50
C ALA A 527 -2.15 10.94 14.52
N ALA A 528 -2.59 10.38 13.39
CA ALA A 528 -3.89 9.76 13.22
C ALA A 528 -3.75 8.29 12.82
N SER A 529 -4.70 7.47 13.25
CA SER A 529 -4.81 6.05 12.89
C SER A 529 -6.26 5.70 12.56
N ASP A 530 -6.45 5.05 11.43
CA ASP A 530 -7.76 4.75 10.84
C ASP A 530 -8.55 3.71 11.66
N PRO A 531 -9.82 3.98 12.00
CA PRO A 531 -10.67 3.03 12.71
C PRO A 531 -11.07 1.80 11.87
N ARG A 532 -10.82 1.81 10.56
CA ARG A 532 -11.11 0.68 9.65
C ARG A 532 -10.09 -0.46 9.76
N ARG A 533 -9.14 -0.37 10.69
CA ARG A 533 -8.15 -1.43 11.00
C ARG A 533 -7.99 -1.59 12.51
N ASP A 534 -7.35 -2.70 12.89
CA ASP A 534 -6.95 -2.95 14.28
C ASP A 534 -5.84 -2.00 14.76
N GLY A 535 -5.41 -1.07 13.94
CA GLY A 535 -4.24 -0.21 14.07
C GLY A 535 -4.24 0.80 15.20
N GLN A 536 -3.07 1.38 15.43
CA GLN A 536 -2.83 2.37 16.48
C GLN A 536 -1.68 3.31 16.11
N ALA A 537 -1.78 4.58 16.54
CA ALA A 537 -0.65 5.47 16.71
C ALA A 537 -0.12 5.34 18.14
N VAL A 538 1.20 5.28 18.30
CA VAL A 538 1.90 5.23 19.58
C VAL A 538 3.07 6.20 19.58
N GLY A 539 3.42 6.76 20.75
CA GLY A 539 4.51 7.74 20.82
C GLY A 539 4.88 8.09 22.27
N PHE A 540 6.01 8.87 22.41
CA PHE A 540 6.48 9.43 23.68
C PHE A 540 7.15 10.78 23.49
#